data_0aa34492c9d0fdf43788f0c7d30c7a20
#
_entry.id   0aa34492c9d0fdf43788f0c7d30c7a20
#
_cell.length_a   1.000
_cell.length_b   1.000
_cell.length_c   1.000
_cell.angle_alpha   90.00
_cell.angle_beta   90.00
_cell.angle_gamma   90.00
#
_symmetry.space_group_name_H-M   'P 1'
#
loop_
_entity.id
_entity.type
_entity.pdbx_description
1 polymer ?
#
loop_
_entity_poly.entity_id
_entity_poly.type
_entity_poly.pdbx_seq_one_letter_code
_entity_poly.pdbx_strand_id
1 'polypeptide(L)'
;VIQGVDGRSVATWGGFWRVLMSASLGGGDVDVAVITANGERLVRTLPDADLEPLGVGQAFLSQLGLERHTPPIPPVLAEVVPDEPAAVAGLEPGDRIVAVNASPIDGWMDFVDAVQAYPGETLSVQVLRNGAERSLELTPRAVALDDGTEIGRIGAGPKVPDDLFADVEVLVRHGPVDAFTEALRRVSDLSVMTLRLVGRMLVGNASVENLSGPIGIADAAGETASFGIE
;
A
#
# COMPACT_ATOMS: atom_id res chain seq x y z
N VAL A 1 4.34 -9.24 14.14
CA VAL A 1 2.89 -9.01 13.97
C VAL A 1 2.41 -8.10 15.11
N ILE A 2 1.66 -7.05 14.79
CA ILE A 2 1.09 -6.14 15.81
C ILE A 2 -0.13 -6.82 16.43
N GLN A 3 -0.24 -6.78 17.77
CA GLN A 3 -1.31 -7.39 18.55
C GLN A 3 -2.22 -6.37 19.22
N GLY A 4 -1.69 -5.21 19.57
CA GLY A 4 -2.44 -4.20 20.28
C GLY A 4 -1.72 -2.87 20.42
N VAL A 5 -2.47 -1.86 20.83
CA VAL A 5 -2.01 -0.51 21.14
C VAL A 5 -2.63 -0.08 22.45
N ASP A 6 -1.83 0.38 23.42
CA ASP A 6 -2.27 0.79 24.77
C ASP A 6 -3.21 -0.21 25.43
N GLY A 7 -2.86 -1.50 25.36
CA GLY A 7 -3.67 -2.60 25.90
C GLY A 7 -4.95 -2.93 25.13
N ARG A 8 -5.27 -2.21 24.05
CA ARG A 8 -6.40 -2.51 23.16
C ARG A 8 -5.94 -3.47 22.06
N SER A 9 -6.58 -4.62 21.96
CA SER A 9 -6.29 -5.60 20.89
C SER A 9 -6.68 -5.04 19.54
N VAL A 10 -5.83 -5.25 18.54
CA VAL A 10 -6.08 -4.89 17.13
C VAL A 10 -5.91 -6.12 16.24
N ALA A 11 -6.90 -6.39 15.42
CA ALA A 11 -6.92 -7.53 14.50
C ALA A 11 -6.67 -7.10 13.04
N THR A 12 -6.84 -5.84 12.73
CA THR A 12 -6.72 -5.32 11.37
C THR A 12 -5.81 -4.09 11.34
N TRP A 13 -5.21 -3.83 10.18
CA TRP A 13 -4.40 -2.64 9.98
C TRP A 13 -5.17 -1.33 10.19
N GLY A 14 -6.42 -1.28 9.70
CA GLY A 14 -7.30 -0.13 9.92
C GLY A 14 -7.69 0.04 11.41
N GLY A 15 -7.82 -1.08 12.14
CA GLY A 15 -8.01 -1.08 13.59
C GLY A 15 -6.80 -0.51 14.32
N PHE A 16 -5.60 -0.98 13.97
CA PHE A 16 -4.34 -0.47 14.50
C PHE A 16 -4.23 1.04 14.30
N TRP A 17 -4.42 1.49 13.05
CA TRP A 17 -4.31 2.90 12.71
C TRP A 17 -5.25 3.79 13.51
N ARG A 18 -6.51 3.38 13.65
CA ARG A 18 -7.51 4.14 14.41
C ARG A 18 -7.16 4.26 15.89
N VAL A 19 -6.70 3.16 16.50
CA VAL A 19 -6.32 3.17 17.93
C VAL A 19 -5.06 4.00 18.13
N LEU A 20 -4.06 3.87 17.26
CA LEU A 20 -2.84 4.67 17.29
C LEU A 20 -3.15 6.17 17.18
N MET A 21 -3.99 6.55 16.20
CA MET A 21 -4.43 7.95 16.03
C MET A 21 -5.18 8.48 17.26
N SER A 22 -6.08 7.66 17.83
CA SER A 22 -6.82 8.06 19.02
C SER A 22 -5.90 8.25 20.23
N ALA A 23 -4.87 7.41 20.36
CA ALA A 23 -3.90 7.48 21.45
C ALA A 23 -3.00 8.72 21.29
N SER A 24 -2.46 8.98 20.11
CA SER A 24 -1.61 10.14 19.84
C SER A 24 -2.33 11.48 20.07
N LEU A 25 -3.64 11.55 19.77
CA LEU A 25 -4.43 12.74 20.08
C LEU A 25 -4.64 12.95 21.59
N GLY A 26 -4.43 11.92 22.40
CA GLY A 26 -4.49 12.00 23.87
C GLY A 26 -3.28 12.67 24.50
N GLY A 27 -2.16 12.74 23.77
CA GLY A 27 -0.84 13.15 24.24
C GLY A 27 -0.19 12.05 25.12
N GLY A 28 1.12 11.91 25.00
CA GLY A 28 1.92 10.93 25.73
C GLY A 28 2.36 9.76 24.86
N ASP A 29 3.29 8.98 25.42
CA ASP A 29 3.85 7.82 24.75
C ASP A 29 2.80 6.74 24.53
N VAL A 30 2.92 6.00 23.42
CA VAL A 30 1.97 4.94 23.02
C VAL A 30 2.67 3.59 23.03
N ASP A 31 2.11 2.62 23.73
CA ASP A 31 2.64 1.27 23.80
C ASP A 31 2.05 0.37 22.71
N VAL A 32 2.91 -0.18 21.86
CA VAL A 32 2.53 -1.12 20.79
C VAL A 32 3.00 -2.52 21.15
N ALA A 33 2.05 -3.43 21.38
CA ALA A 33 2.33 -4.84 21.61
C ALA A 33 2.55 -5.56 20.29
N VAL A 34 3.69 -6.22 20.15
CA VAL A 34 4.08 -6.93 18.92
C VAL A 34 4.51 -8.36 19.23
N ILE A 35 4.31 -9.26 18.27
CA ILE A 35 4.94 -10.58 18.24
C ILE A 35 6.03 -10.57 17.19
N THR A 36 7.25 -10.91 17.60
CA THR A 36 8.40 -11.04 16.70
C THR A 36 8.27 -12.24 15.78
N ALA A 37 9.16 -12.34 14.77
CA ALA A 37 9.24 -13.53 13.91
C ALA A 37 9.53 -14.83 14.69
N ASN A 38 10.20 -14.72 15.85
CA ASN A 38 10.51 -15.83 16.73
C ASN A 38 9.37 -16.19 17.71
N GLY A 39 8.21 -15.51 17.61
CA GLY A 39 7.06 -15.74 18.48
C GLY A 39 7.14 -15.07 19.85
N GLU A 40 8.16 -14.25 20.10
CA GLU A 40 8.31 -13.52 21.36
C GLU A 40 7.39 -12.29 21.39
N ARG A 41 6.74 -12.07 22.54
CA ARG A 41 5.91 -10.88 22.74
C ARG A 41 6.75 -9.75 23.32
N LEU A 42 6.76 -8.63 22.63
CA LEU A 42 7.42 -7.40 23.05
C LEU A 42 6.44 -6.25 23.08
N VAL A 43 6.71 -5.28 23.92
CA VAL A 43 6.05 -3.97 23.91
C VAL A 43 7.06 -2.95 23.42
N ARG A 44 6.70 -2.18 22.43
CA ARG A 44 7.47 -1.06 21.88
C ARG A 44 6.75 0.23 22.23
N THR A 45 7.40 1.09 22.97
CA THR A 45 6.88 2.41 23.30
C THR A 45 7.27 3.38 22.16
N LEU A 46 6.27 4.04 21.60
CA LEU A 46 6.43 5.11 20.63
C LEU A 46 6.33 6.44 21.38
N PRO A 47 7.41 7.25 21.40
CA PRO A 47 7.40 8.55 22.08
C PRO A 47 6.38 9.50 21.46
N ASP A 48 5.77 10.36 22.27
CA ASP A 48 4.81 11.37 21.82
C ASP A 48 5.42 12.31 20.75
N ALA A 49 6.69 12.65 20.88
CA ALA A 49 7.41 13.48 19.92
C ALA A 49 7.47 12.87 18.49
N ASP A 50 7.49 11.54 18.38
CA ASP A 50 7.50 10.84 17.09
C ASP A 50 6.08 10.75 16.49
N LEU A 51 5.06 11.02 17.31
CA LEU A 51 3.65 11.00 16.93
C LEU A 51 3.11 12.39 16.55
N GLU A 52 3.87 13.44 16.81
CA GLU A 52 3.44 14.83 16.63
C GLU A 52 3.43 15.38 15.21
N PRO A 53 3.96 14.93 14.17
CA PRO A 53 3.52 15.34 12.86
C PRO A 53 2.72 14.23 12.20
N LEU A 54 1.50 14.00 12.64
CA LEU A 54 0.58 13.05 12.02
C LEU A 54 0.23 13.47 10.57
N GLY A 55 1.20 13.36 9.69
CA GLY A 55 0.95 13.23 8.27
C GLY A 55 0.24 11.89 8.03
N VAL A 56 -0.95 11.92 7.48
CA VAL A 56 -1.69 10.72 7.07
C VAL A 56 -0.92 10.12 5.89
N GLY A 57 -0.26 8.97 6.07
CA GLY A 57 0.38 8.31 4.94
C GLY A 57 1.45 7.27 5.31
N GLN A 58 1.93 6.56 4.29
CA GLN A 58 3.00 5.56 4.41
C GLN A 58 4.32 6.13 4.97
N ALA A 59 4.62 7.39 4.66
CA ALA A 59 5.83 8.06 5.14
C ALA A 59 5.92 8.10 6.68
N PHE A 60 4.80 8.27 7.37
CA PHE A 60 4.73 8.24 8.83
C PHE A 60 5.05 6.85 9.41
N LEU A 61 4.52 5.79 8.79
CA LEU A 61 4.78 4.43 9.24
C LEU A 61 6.25 4.05 9.09
N SER A 62 6.87 4.45 7.97
CA SER A 62 8.29 4.22 7.74
C SER A 62 9.17 4.95 8.77
N GLN A 63 8.79 6.15 9.21
CA GLN A 63 9.47 6.88 10.29
C GLN A 63 9.39 6.12 11.62
N LEU A 64 8.27 5.44 11.89
CA LEU A 64 8.11 4.57 13.05
C LEU A 64 8.77 3.19 12.90
N GLY A 65 9.39 2.91 11.76
CA GLY A 65 9.94 1.59 11.43
C GLY A 65 8.86 0.52 11.27
N LEU A 66 7.63 0.92 10.93
CA LEU A 66 6.50 0.04 10.69
C LEU A 66 6.28 -0.12 9.19
N GLU A 67 6.38 -1.34 8.72
CA GLU A 67 6.10 -1.68 7.33
C GLU A 67 4.88 -2.60 7.25
N ARG A 68 4.00 -2.32 6.29
CA ARG A 68 2.91 -3.24 5.99
C ARG A 68 3.51 -4.43 5.26
N HIS A 69 3.37 -5.61 5.83
CA HIS A 69 3.69 -6.83 5.09
C HIS A 69 2.70 -6.99 3.93
N THR A 70 3.18 -6.81 2.72
CA THR A 70 2.44 -7.10 1.49
C THR A 70 3.10 -8.31 0.86
N PRO A 71 2.38 -9.43 0.71
CA PRO A 71 2.94 -10.60 0.03
C PRO A 71 3.46 -10.22 -1.35
N PRO A 72 4.64 -10.69 -1.76
CA PRO A 72 5.16 -10.40 -3.08
C PRO A 72 4.25 -11.02 -4.16
N ILE A 73 3.81 -10.20 -5.09
CA ILE A 73 3.05 -10.66 -6.25
C ILE A 73 4.02 -11.46 -7.14
N PRO A 74 3.69 -12.70 -7.51
CA PRO A 74 4.53 -13.49 -8.40
C PRO A 74 4.73 -12.78 -9.74
N PRO A 75 5.92 -12.86 -10.37
CA PRO A 75 6.21 -12.22 -11.65
C PRO A 75 5.63 -13.03 -12.83
N VAL A 76 4.32 -13.25 -12.81
CA VAL A 76 3.57 -13.97 -13.84
C VAL A 76 2.63 -13.00 -14.54
N LEU A 77 2.63 -12.99 -15.87
CA LEU A 77 1.76 -12.15 -16.68
C LEU A 77 0.32 -12.68 -16.67
N ALA A 78 -0.65 -11.82 -16.39
CA ALA A 78 -2.07 -12.09 -16.58
C ALA A 78 -2.58 -11.46 -17.86
N GLU A 79 -2.17 -10.21 -18.10
CA GLU A 79 -2.67 -9.41 -19.19
C GLU A 79 -1.50 -8.84 -20.01
N VAL A 80 -1.65 -8.84 -21.32
CA VAL A 80 -0.73 -8.21 -22.25
C VAL A 80 -1.58 -7.40 -23.22
N VAL A 81 -1.42 -6.08 -23.20
CA VAL A 81 -2.20 -5.17 -24.01
C VAL A 81 -1.73 -5.27 -25.47
N PRO A 82 -2.64 -5.49 -26.45
CA PRO A 82 -2.28 -5.54 -27.85
C PRO A 82 -1.58 -4.24 -28.30
N ASP A 83 -0.64 -4.39 -29.25
CA ASP A 83 0.13 -3.29 -29.83
C ASP A 83 1.06 -2.53 -28.88
N GLU A 84 1.10 -2.90 -27.59
CA GLU A 84 2.04 -2.37 -26.63
C GLU A 84 3.38 -3.15 -26.64
N PRO A 85 4.47 -2.58 -26.11
CA PRO A 85 5.80 -3.18 -26.16
C PRO A 85 5.89 -4.65 -25.70
N ALA A 86 5.11 -5.05 -24.69
CA ALA A 86 5.09 -6.41 -24.23
C ALA A 86 4.55 -7.39 -25.28
N ALA A 87 3.46 -7.02 -25.99
CA ALA A 87 2.89 -7.81 -27.06
C ALA A 87 3.84 -7.87 -28.26
N VAL A 88 4.46 -6.74 -28.63
CA VAL A 88 5.42 -6.66 -29.74
C VAL A 88 6.65 -7.53 -29.45
N ALA A 89 7.12 -7.59 -28.22
CA ALA A 89 8.21 -8.45 -27.77
C ALA A 89 7.84 -9.95 -27.75
N GLY A 90 6.56 -10.28 -27.94
CA GLY A 90 6.07 -11.67 -27.93
C GLY A 90 5.87 -12.24 -26.53
N LEU A 91 5.70 -11.38 -25.52
CA LEU A 91 5.23 -11.79 -24.18
C LEU A 91 3.77 -12.23 -24.26
N GLU A 92 3.41 -13.25 -23.49
CA GLU A 92 2.07 -13.84 -23.49
C GLU A 92 1.54 -13.99 -22.06
N PRO A 93 0.21 -13.95 -21.86
CA PRO A 93 -0.39 -14.31 -20.57
C PRO A 93 0.05 -15.70 -20.14
N GLY A 94 0.45 -15.82 -18.86
CA GLY A 94 0.99 -17.04 -18.26
C GLY A 94 2.51 -17.13 -18.28
N ASP A 95 3.22 -16.25 -18.95
CA ASP A 95 4.68 -16.16 -18.86
C ASP A 95 5.10 -15.78 -17.43
N ARG A 96 6.05 -16.53 -16.89
CA ARG A 96 6.72 -16.19 -15.65
C ARG A 96 8.05 -15.53 -15.98
N ILE A 97 8.24 -14.30 -15.55
CA ILE A 97 9.51 -13.59 -15.72
C ILE A 97 10.53 -14.21 -14.75
N VAL A 98 11.71 -14.54 -15.26
CA VAL A 98 12.78 -15.16 -14.49
C VAL A 98 13.93 -14.20 -14.27
N ALA A 99 14.30 -13.44 -15.34
CA ALA A 99 15.37 -12.47 -15.26
C ALA A 99 15.19 -11.36 -16.29
N VAL A 100 15.75 -10.18 -16.00
CA VAL A 100 15.90 -9.05 -16.92
C VAL A 100 17.38 -8.65 -16.96
N ASN A 101 17.98 -8.59 -18.14
CA ASN A 101 19.42 -8.29 -18.33
C ASN A 101 20.31 -9.15 -17.41
N ALA A 102 19.98 -10.44 -17.29
CA ALA A 102 20.64 -11.41 -16.42
C ALA A 102 20.49 -11.16 -14.89
N SER A 103 19.76 -10.12 -14.46
CA SER A 103 19.39 -9.91 -13.06
C SER A 103 18.14 -10.73 -12.74
N PRO A 104 18.15 -11.59 -11.72
CA PRO A 104 16.99 -12.41 -11.34
C PRO A 104 15.83 -11.51 -10.89
N ILE A 105 14.61 -11.96 -11.16
CA ILE A 105 13.35 -11.31 -10.80
C ILE A 105 12.60 -12.24 -9.84
N ASP A 106 12.48 -11.84 -8.58
CA ASP A 106 11.79 -12.61 -7.55
C ASP A 106 10.31 -12.25 -7.42
N GLY A 107 9.96 -10.97 -7.68
CA GLY A 107 8.62 -10.44 -7.58
C GLY A 107 8.22 -9.56 -8.76
N TRP A 108 6.91 -9.29 -8.85
CA TRP A 108 6.39 -8.40 -9.89
C TRP A 108 6.99 -6.98 -9.82
N MET A 109 7.21 -6.46 -8.60
CA MET A 109 7.75 -5.12 -8.44
C MET A 109 9.19 -5.01 -8.95
N ASP A 110 10.02 -6.06 -8.77
CA ASP A 110 11.38 -6.09 -9.34
C ASP A 110 11.36 -5.97 -10.87
N PHE A 111 10.36 -6.62 -11.49
CA PHE A 111 10.16 -6.51 -12.93
C PHE A 111 9.71 -5.11 -13.35
N VAL A 112 8.79 -4.51 -12.59
CA VAL A 112 8.33 -3.12 -12.84
C VAL A 112 9.49 -2.15 -12.73
N ASP A 113 10.29 -2.25 -11.68
CA ASP A 113 11.45 -1.38 -11.45
C ASP A 113 12.48 -1.53 -12.58
N ALA A 114 12.75 -2.78 -12.99
CA ALA A 114 13.65 -3.04 -14.10
C ALA A 114 13.15 -2.45 -15.42
N VAL A 115 11.84 -2.49 -15.70
CA VAL A 115 11.24 -1.92 -16.90
C VAL A 115 11.25 -0.39 -16.87
N GLN A 116 10.88 0.19 -15.71
CA GLN A 116 10.81 1.65 -15.54
C GLN A 116 12.17 2.34 -15.65
N ALA A 117 13.23 1.65 -15.21
CA ALA A 117 14.59 2.20 -15.21
C ALA A 117 15.20 2.37 -16.62
N TYR A 118 14.63 1.74 -17.64
CA TYR A 118 15.19 1.73 -19.01
C TYR A 118 14.19 2.16 -20.08
N PRO A 119 13.72 3.41 -20.07
CA PRO A 119 12.79 3.91 -21.08
C PRO A 119 13.46 3.96 -22.47
N GLY A 120 12.86 3.28 -23.46
CA GLY A 120 13.35 3.23 -24.83
C GLY A 120 14.58 2.35 -25.08
N GLU A 121 15.12 1.70 -24.06
CA GLU A 121 16.25 0.79 -24.20
C GLU A 121 15.79 -0.66 -24.32
N THR A 122 16.49 -1.46 -25.13
CA THR A 122 16.15 -2.87 -25.31
C THR A 122 16.68 -3.72 -24.15
N LEU A 123 15.78 -4.43 -23.49
CA LEU A 123 16.05 -5.35 -22.39
C LEU A 123 15.98 -6.79 -22.85
N SER A 124 16.89 -7.64 -22.38
CA SER A 124 16.79 -9.09 -22.53
C SER A 124 15.94 -9.66 -21.39
N VAL A 125 14.75 -10.14 -21.69
CA VAL A 125 13.82 -10.72 -20.72
C VAL A 125 13.81 -12.24 -20.86
N GLN A 126 14.15 -12.93 -19.77
CA GLN A 126 14.03 -14.38 -19.69
C GLN A 126 12.70 -14.75 -19.05
N VAL A 127 11.95 -15.61 -19.75
CA VAL A 127 10.64 -16.06 -19.28
C VAL A 127 10.57 -17.58 -19.26
N LEU A 128 9.79 -18.10 -18.35
CA LEU A 128 9.41 -19.52 -18.31
C LEU A 128 7.98 -19.64 -18.84
N ARG A 129 7.84 -20.24 -20.05
CA ARG A 129 6.57 -20.47 -20.73
C ARG A 129 6.36 -21.97 -20.90
N ASN A 130 5.30 -22.51 -20.29
CA ASN A 130 4.98 -23.96 -20.32
C ASN A 130 6.16 -24.87 -19.94
N GLY A 131 6.97 -24.44 -18.97
CA GLY A 131 8.14 -25.17 -18.50
C GLY A 131 9.40 -25.03 -19.36
N ALA A 132 9.36 -24.26 -20.45
CA ALA A 132 10.51 -23.96 -21.30
C ALA A 132 10.98 -22.53 -21.10
N GLU A 133 12.28 -22.35 -20.91
CA GLU A 133 12.90 -21.02 -20.86
C GLU A 133 12.97 -20.42 -22.27
N ARG A 134 12.65 -19.13 -22.35
CA ARG A 134 12.74 -18.32 -23.56
C ARG A 134 13.39 -16.99 -23.22
N SER A 135 14.18 -16.48 -24.15
CA SER A 135 14.72 -15.14 -24.10
C SER A 135 14.03 -14.27 -25.15
N LEU A 136 13.50 -13.13 -24.73
CA LEU A 136 12.79 -12.17 -25.56
C LEU A 136 13.47 -10.80 -25.46
N GLU A 137 13.42 -10.02 -26.53
CA GLU A 137 13.89 -8.64 -26.51
C GLU A 137 12.68 -7.70 -26.31
N LEU A 138 12.72 -6.93 -25.25
CA LEU A 138 11.66 -6.01 -24.84
C LEU A 138 12.19 -4.58 -24.83
N THR A 139 11.55 -3.68 -25.57
CA THR A 139 11.90 -2.26 -25.57
C THR A 139 10.75 -1.47 -24.96
N PRO A 140 10.85 -1.06 -23.67
CA PRO A 140 9.82 -0.26 -23.03
C PRO A 140 9.62 1.08 -23.72
N ARG A 141 8.37 1.53 -23.87
CA ARG A 141 8.07 2.86 -24.37
C ARG A 141 8.37 3.91 -23.29
N ALA A 142 9.08 4.97 -23.65
CA ALA A 142 9.31 6.11 -22.78
C ALA A 142 7.99 6.88 -22.57
N VAL A 143 7.65 7.13 -21.31
CA VAL A 143 6.49 7.93 -20.88
C VAL A 143 6.98 8.98 -19.92
N ALA A 144 6.73 10.26 -20.21
CA ALA A 144 7.05 11.36 -19.32
C ALA A 144 5.98 11.46 -18.21
N LEU A 145 6.42 11.57 -16.98
CA LEU A 145 5.60 11.88 -15.81
C LEU A 145 5.45 13.40 -15.65
N ASP A 146 4.50 13.84 -14.82
CA ASP A 146 4.20 15.26 -14.57
C ASP A 146 5.39 16.04 -13.97
N ASP A 147 6.31 15.34 -13.31
CA ASP A 147 7.56 15.89 -12.74
C ASP A 147 8.71 16.00 -13.77
N GLY A 148 8.46 15.59 -15.02
CA GLY A 148 9.45 15.57 -16.09
C GLY A 148 10.36 14.33 -16.09
N THR A 149 10.17 13.37 -15.20
CA THR A 149 10.88 12.09 -15.21
C THR A 149 10.32 11.19 -16.32
N GLU A 150 11.19 10.54 -17.09
CA GLU A 150 10.78 9.53 -18.06
C GLU A 150 10.89 8.13 -17.45
N ILE A 151 9.84 7.34 -17.62
CA ILE A 151 9.79 5.93 -17.20
C ILE A 151 9.49 5.01 -18.39
N GLY A 152 9.99 3.77 -18.32
CA GLY A 152 9.63 2.72 -19.27
C GLY A 152 8.24 2.14 -18.98
N ARG A 153 7.43 1.92 -20.02
CA ARG A 153 6.11 1.27 -19.94
C ARG A 153 5.96 0.21 -21.02
N ILE A 154 5.30 -0.91 -20.70
CA ILE A 154 5.22 -2.06 -21.60
C ILE A 154 3.80 -2.55 -21.91
N GLY A 155 2.79 -2.10 -21.17
CA GLY A 155 1.40 -2.54 -21.37
C GLY A 155 1.18 -4.00 -20.97
N ALA A 156 1.59 -4.37 -19.75
CA ALA A 156 1.36 -5.69 -19.16
C ALA A 156 0.98 -5.60 -17.70
N GLY A 157 0.20 -6.56 -17.23
CA GLY A 157 -0.26 -6.65 -15.84
C GLY A 157 0.05 -8.02 -15.19
N PRO A 158 0.20 -8.06 -13.85
CA PRO A 158 0.51 -9.29 -13.12
C PRO A 158 -0.71 -10.18 -12.95
N LYS A 159 -0.45 -11.47 -12.85
CA LYS A 159 -1.43 -12.43 -12.32
C LYS A 159 -1.38 -12.39 -10.80
N VAL A 160 -2.38 -11.80 -10.18
CA VAL A 160 -2.55 -11.83 -8.73
C VAL A 160 -3.31 -13.13 -8.40
N PRO A 161 -2.70 -14.06 -7.63
CA PRO A 161 -3.42 -15.24 -7.16
C PRO A 161 -4.56 -14.84 -6.23
N ASP A 162 -5.71 -15.51 -6.33
CA ASP A 162 -6.89 -15.21 -5.50
C ASP A 162 -6.64 -15.42 -4.00
N ASP A 163 -5.70 -16.29 -3.68
CA ASP A 163 -5.29 -16.65 -2.31
C ASP A 163 -4.09 -15.84 -1.79
N LEU A 164 -3.50 -14.95 -2.61
CA LEU A 164 -2.30 -14.20 -2.23
C LEU A 164 -2.45 -13.44 -0.90
N PHE A 165 -3.63 -12.95 -0.64
CA PHE A 165 -3.92 -12.17 0.57
C PHE A 165 -4.64 -12.98 1.66
N ALA A 166 -4.90 -14.29 1.43
CA ALA A 166 -5.66 -15.12 2.36
C ALA A 166 -5.03 -15.17 3.77
N ASP A 167 -3.70 -15.18 3.85
CA ASP A 167 -2.96 -15.20 5.12
C ASP A 167 -2.92 -13.83 5.82
N VAL A 168 -3.20 -12.73 5.10
CA VAL A 168 -3.20 -11.37 5.64
C VAL A 168 -4.60 -10.77 5.73
N GLU A 169 -5.62 -11.45 5.18
CA GLU A 169 -7.02 -11.08 5.33
C GLU A 169 -7.57 -11.60 6.65
N VAL A 170 -8.10 -10.70 7.46
CA VAL A 170 -8.80 -11.05 8.70
C VAL A 170 -10.29 -10.93 8.46
N LEU A 171 -10.99 -12.07 8.39
CA LEU A 171 -12.43 -12.10 8.30
C LEU A 171 -13.04 -11.83 9.68
N VAL A 172 -13.38 -10.57 9.94
CA VAL A 172 -14.05 -10.16 11.19
C VAL A 172 -15.56 -10.33 11.02
N ARG A 173 -16.13 -11.36 11.68
CA ARG A 173 -17.57 -11.60 11.72
C ARG A 173 -18.13 -11.16 13.06
N HIS A 174 -19.11 -10.28 13.03
CA HIS A 174 -19.84 -9.86 14.22
C HIS A 174 -21.26 -10.43 14.20
N GLY A 175 -21.72 -10.91 15.34
CA GLY A 175 -23.16 -11.17 15.52
C GLY A 175 -23.95 -9.86 15.43
N PRO A 176 -25.28 -9.91 15.23
CA PRO A 176 -26.09 -8.68 15.07
C PRO A 176 -25.95 -7.70 16.25
N VAL A 177 -25.87 -8.22 17.47
CA VAL A 177 -25.71 -7.41 18.69
C VAL A 177 -24.29 -6.84 18.77
N ASP A 178 -23.30 -7.67 18.49
CA ASP A 178 -21.87 -7.23 18.49
C ASP A 178 -21.63 -6.21 17.38
N ALA A 179 -22.24 -6.40 16.21
CA ALA A 179 -22.18 -5.44 15.11
C ALA A 179 -22.76 -4.09 15.50
N PHE A 180 -23.89 -4.07 16.20
CA PHE A 180 -24.52 -2.83 16.68
C PHE A 180 -23.66 -2.12 17.72
N THR A 181 -23.16 -2.86 18.72
CA THR A 181 -22.30 -2.29 19.77
C THR A 181 -20.97 -1.78 19.18
N GLU A 182 -20.39 -2.50 18.24
CA GLU A 182 -19.16 -2.07 17.56
C GLU A 182 -19.42 -0.83 16.67
N ALA A 183 -20.56 -0.77 15.97
CA ALA A 183 -20.94 0.42 15.20
C ALA A 183 -21.11 1.65 16.10
N LEU A 184 -21.77 1.50 17.27
CA LEU A 184 -21.94 2.58 18.22
C LEU A 184 -20.60 3.06 18.78
N ARG A 185 -19.70 2.13 19.11
CA ARG A 185 -18.34 2.43 19.54
C ARG A 185 -17.58 3.21 18.46
N ARG A 186 -17.63 2.75 17.18
CA ARG A 186 -16.96 3.44 16.07
C ARG A 186 -17.46 4.86 15.87
N VAL A 187 -18.77 5.06 15.93
CA VAL A 187 -19.37 6.41 15.82
C VAL A 187 -18.89 7.29 16.98
N SER A 188 -18.89 6.75 18.22
CA SER A 188 -18.42 7.48 19.40
C SER A 188 -16.94 7.87 19.25
N ASP A 189 -16.07 6.92 18.89
CA ASP A 189 -14.62 7.14 18.74
C ASP A 189 -14.34 8.20 17.65
N LEU A 190 -15.01 8.12 16.50
CA LEU A 190 -14.89 9.11 15.43
C LEU A 190 -15.39 10.49 15.86
N SER A 191 -16.50 10.54 16.60
CA SER A 191 -17.05 11.80 17.10
C SER A 191 -16.10 12.47 18.10
N VAL A 192 -15.56 11.70 19.04
CA VAL A 192 -14.59 12.20 20.02
C VAL A 192 -13.30 12.65 19.31
N MET A 193 -12.81 11.88 18.35
CA MET A 193 -11.64 12.23 17.55
C MET A 193 -11.85 13.55 16.79
N THR A 194 -13.00 13.70 16.13
CA THR A 194 -13.35 14.94 15.40
C THR A 194 -13.41 16.14 16.35
N LEU A 195 -14.06 15.99 17.50
CA LEU A 195 -14.15 17.08 18.49
C LEU A 195 -12.77 17.46 19.06
N ARG A 196 -11.89 16.48 19.31
CA ARG A 196 -10.51 16.75 19.75
C ARG A 196 -9.71 17.47 18.67
N LEU A 197 -9.83 17.03 17.40
CA LEU A 197 -9.16 17.68 16.29
C LEU A 197 -9.60 19.15 16.14
N VAL A 198 -10.90 19.40 16.17
CA VAL A 198 -11.46 20.76 16.15
C VAL A 198 -10.98 21.57 17.36
N GLY A 199 -10.93 20.97 18.53
CA GLY A 199 -10.39 21.60 19.75
C GLY A 199 -8.93 22.02 19.60
N ARG A 200 -8.07 21.15 19.04
CA ARG A 200 -6.65 21.47 18.76
C ARG A 200 -6.49 22.58 17.72
N MET A 201 -7.34 22.63 16.69
CA MET A 201 -7.36 23.71 15.71
C MET A 201 -7.71 25.06 16.35
N LEU A 202 -8.68 25.10 17.26
CA LEU A 202 -9.08 26.30 17.97
C LEU A 202 -7.97 26.84 18.91
N VAL A 203 -7.12 25.96 19.44
CA VAL A 203 -5.99 26.32 20.30
C VAL A 203 -4.70 26.61 19.49
N GLY A 204 -4.74 26.47 18.15
CA GLY A 204 -3.61 26.76 17.27
C GLY A 204 -2.55 25.63 17.18
N ASN A 205 -2.82 24.44 17.73
CA ASN A 205 -1.90 23.30 17.76
C ASN A 205 -2.10 22.32 16.59
N ALA A 206 -2.95 22.65 15.61
CA ALA A 206 -3.12 21.87 14.38
C ALA A 206 -3.37 22.80 13.21
N SER A 207 -2.74 22.54 12.06
CA SER A 207 -2.94 23.31 10.83
C SER A 207 -4.33 23.05 10.25
N VAL A 208 -5.02 24.11 9.87
CA VAL A 208 -6.29 24.06 9.12
C VAL A 208 -6.11 23.55 7.68
N GLU A 209 -4.87 23.49 7.19
CA GLU A 209 -4.55 22.99 5.85
C GLU A 209 -4.86 21.48 5.69
N ASN A 210 -4.99 20.74 6.80
CA ASN A 210 -5.40 19.33 6.80
C ASN A 210 -6.92 19.12 6.62
N LEU A 211 -7.71 20.19 6.60
CA LEU A 211 -9.12 20.14 6.24
C LEU A 211 -9.26 20.26 4.71
N SER A 212 -9.37 19.12 4.05
CA SER A 212 -9.83 19.13 2.65
C SER A 212 -11.24 19.70 2.61
N GLY A 213 -11.33 20.99 2.28
CA GLY A 213 -12.61 21.66 2.08
C GLY A 213 -13.35 21.11 0.84
N PRO A 214 -14.54 21.65 0.51
CA PRO A 214 -15.29 21.25 -0.69
C PRO A 214 -14.46 21.28 -1.98
N ILE A 215 -13.43 22.13 -2.05
CA ILE A 215 -12.50 22.22 -3.19
C ILE A 215 -11.62 20.97 -3.25
N GLY A 216 -11.03 20.52 -2.13
CA GLY A 216 -10.23 19.30 -2.11
C GLY A 216 -11.04 18.02 -2.39
N ILE A 217 -12.32 17.99 -2.03
CA ILE A 217 -13.24 16.92 -2.41
C ILE A 217 -13.51 16.97 -3.93
N ALA A 218 -13.67 18.16 -4.50
CA ALA A 218 -13.87 18.33 -5.94
C ALA A 218 -12.61 17.96 -6.74
N ASP A 219 -11.42 18.30 -6.25
CA ASP A 219 -10.14 17.89 -6.84
C ASP A 219 -9.96 16.38 -6.81
N ALA A 220 -10.17 15.73 -5.66
CA ALA A 220 -10.09 14.28 -5.53
C ALA A 220 -11.12 13.56 -6.41
N ALA A 221 -12.33 14.12 -6.54
CA ALA A 221 -13.35 13.59 -7.45
C ALA A 221 -12.97 13.79 -8.91
N GLY A 222 -12.35 14.94 -9.26
CA GLY A 222 -11.83 15.22 -10.59
C GLY A 222 -10.70 14.27 -10.97
N GLU A 223 -9.76 14.04 -10.06
CA GLU A 223 -8.65 13.09 -10.24
C GLU A 223 -9.15 11.66 -10.42
N THR A 224 -10.10 11.23 -9.58
CA THR A 224 -10.73 9.90 -9.71
C THR A 224 -11.49 9.74 -11.04
N ALA A 225 -12.16 10.80 -11.52
CA ALA A 225 -12.85 10.79 -12.81
C ALA A 225 -11.88 10.77 -14.00
N SER A 226 -10.67 11.34 -13.87
CA SER A 226 -9.63 11.33 -14.91
C SER A 226 -8.98 9.95 -15.09
N PHE A 227 -9.01 9.08 -14.06
CA PHE A 227 -8.54 7.68 -14.14
C PHE A 227 -9.53 6.74 -14.82
N GLY A 228 -10.69 7.24 -15.27
CA GLY A 228 -11.68 6.49 -16.05
C GLY A 228 -12.38 5.41 -15.23
N ILE A 229 -13.69 5.52 -15.13
CA ILE A 229 -14.56 4.38 -14.82
C ILE A 229 -14.73 3.66 -16.17
N GLU A 230 -13.90 2.67 -16.46
CA GLU A 230 -14.23 1.62 -17.44
C GLU A 230 -14.63 0.36 -16.71
#